data_c1969b1f3f66ff16688ac8007ba2989c
#
_entry.id   c1969b1f3f66ff16688ac8007ba2989c
#
_cell.length_a   1.000
_cell.length_b   1.000
_cell.length_c   1.000
_cell.angle_alpha   90.00
_cell.angle_beta   90.00
_cell.angle_gamma   90.00
#
_symmetry.space_group_name_H-M   'P 1'
#
loop_
_entity.id
_entity.type
_entity.pdbx_description
1 polymer ?
#
loop_
_entity_poly.entity_id
_entity_poly.type
_entity_poly.pdbx_seq_one_letter_code
_entity_poly.pdbx_strand_id
1 'polypeptide(L)'
;MRSDYFLGGPLVWLVTIGITTLLWGDLTNKYVWTVLIVTLGYGIVGWYDDWKKVVYRDPKGLAARWKFFWQSVLGIGAALFLAFSAKSGAQTELIVPFFKTIAYPLGVVGFITLTYFVIVGTSNAVNLTDGLDGLAIMPTVMIAAAFALFAYVTGHAVYAKYLLIP
;
A
#
# COMPACT_ATOMS: atom_id res chain seq x y z
N MET A 1 30.77 -3.19 -10.39
CA MET A 1 30.61 -2.20 -9.33
C MET A 1 29.27 -1.44 -9.29
N ARG A 2 28.43 -1.56 -10.30
CA ARG A 2 27.09 -0.86 -10.35
C ARG A 2 25.91 -1.73 -9.89
N SER A 3 26.09 -3.05 -9.75
CA SER A 3 25.02 -3.98 -9.43
C SER A 3 24.64 -4.07 -7.94
N ASP A 4 25.62 -3.81 -7.07
CA ASP A 4 25.47 -4.03 -5.62
C ASP A 4 24.60 -2.96 -4.96
N TYR A 5 24.61 -1.73 -5.49
CA TYR A 5 23.77 -0.62 -5.01
C TYR A 5 22.30 -0.79 -5.37
N PHE A 6 21.98 -1.50 -6.45
CA PHE A 6 20.62 -1.68 -6.92
C PHE A 6 19.79 -2.63 -6.03
N LEU A 7 20.45 -3.63 -5.42
CA LEU A 7 19.80 -4.57 -4.51
C LEU A 7 19.69 -4.06 -3.07
N GLY A 8 20.65 -3.20 -2.66
CA GLY A 8 20.66 -2.66 -1.31
C GLY A 8 19.56 -1.65 -1.02
N GLY A 9 19.22 -0.81 -1.99
CA GLY A 9 18.22 0.25 -1.81
C GLY A 9 16.85 -0.26 -1.36
N PRO A 10 16.17 -1.12 -2.13
CA PRO A 10 14.86 -1.66 -1.74
C PRO A 10 14.89 -2.41 -0.41
N LEU A 11 15.95 -3.16 -0.14
CA LEU A 11 16.09 -3.93 1.10
C LEU A 11 16.23 -3.01 2.33
N VAL A 12 17.02 -1.95 2.22
CA VAL A 12 17.15 -0.93 3.28
C VAL A 12 15.82 -0.28 3.56
N TRP A 13 15.05 0.09 2.53
CA TRP A 13 13.71 0.65 2.71
C TRP A 13 12.76 -0.30 3.43
N LEU A 14 12.72 -1.58 3.04
CA LEU A 14 11.87 -2.59 3.68
C LEU A 14 12.23 -2.81 5.15
N VAL A 15 13.52 -2.92 5.44
CA VAL A 15 14.01 -3.09 6.82
C VAL A 15 13.71 -1.85 7.65
N THR A 16 13.92 -0.65 7.10
CA THR A 16 13.64 0.60 7.80
C THR A 16 12.14 0.73 8.10
N ILE A 17 11.27 0.51 7.12
CA ILE A 17 9.81 0.55 7.32
C ILE A 17 9.39 -0.49 8.37
N GLY A 18 9.91 -1.72 8.28
CA GLY A 18 9.61 -2.78 9.23
C GLY A 18 10.02 -2.40 10.66
N ILE A 19 11.27 -2.00 10.86
CA ILE A 19 11.78 -1.65 12.19
C ILE A 19 11.05 -0.42 12.74
N THR A 20 10.90 0.64 11.96
CA THR A 20 10.23 1.86 12.46
C THR A 20 8.78 1.61 12.81
N THR A 21 8.05 0.82 12.01
CA THR A 21 6.67 0.47 12.32
C THR A 21 6.57 -0.37 13.60
N LEU A 22 7.48 -1.31 13.81
CA LEU A 22 7.50 -2.14 15.02
C LEU A 22 7.89 -1.37 16.28
N LEU A 23 8.73 -0.32 16.15
CA LEU A 23 9.18 0.47 17.29
C LEU A 23 8.21 1.59 17.68
N TRP A 24 7.54 2.21 16.71
CA TRP A 24 6.70 3.40 16.94
C TRP A 24 5.24 3.19 16.58
N GLY A 25 4.89 2.11 15.88
CA GLY A 25 3.51 1.82 15.52
C GLY A 25 2.71 1.26 16.70
N ASP A 26 1.41 1.51 16.67
CA ASP A 26 0.47 0.85 17.60
C ASP A 26 0.26 -0.61 17.17
N LEU A 27 1.01 -1.52 17.78
CA LEU A 27 0.96 -2.94 17.46
C LEU A 27 -0.34 -3.63 17.93
N THR A 28 -1.18 -2.95 18.69
CA THR A 28 -2.51 -3.45 19.05
C THR A 28 -3.52 -3.23 17.90
N ASN A 29 -3.19 -2.32 16.99
CA ASN A 29 -4.03 -1.99 15.86
C ASN A 29 -3.81 -2.96 14.69
N LYS A 30 -4.83 -3.76 14.39
CA LYS A 30 -4.82 -4.73 13.28
C LYS A 30 -4.56 -4.11 11.89
N TYR A 31 -4.92 -2.86 11.68
CA TYR A 31 -4.70 -2.16 10.42
C TYR A 31 -3.22 -1.86 10.19
N VAL A 32 -2.46 -1.59 11.25
CA VAL A 32 -1.00 -1.43 11.18
C VAL A 32 -0.35 -2.71 10.66
N TRP A 33 -0.76 -3.86 11.18
CA TRP A 33 -0.27 -5.16 10.71
C TRP A 33 -0.65 -5.43 9.25
N THR A 34 -1.87 -5.08 8.85
CA THR A 34 -2.30 -5.27 7.45
C THR A 34 -1.42 -4.46 6.50
N VAL A 35 -1.22 -3.18 6.79
CA VAL A 35 -0.37 -2.31 5.97
C VAL A 35 1.07 -2.82 5.96
N LEU A 36 1.61 -3.20 7.11
CA LEU A 36 2.98 -3.70 7.22
C LEU A 36 3.18 -5.00 6.42
N ILE A 37 2.28 -5.97 6.56
CA ILE A 37 2.37 -7.25 5.84
C ILE A 37 2.26 -7.05 4.33
N VAL A 38 1.33 -6.21 3.87
CA VAL A 38 1.18 -5.90 2.44
C VAL A 38 2.44 -5.21 1.92
N THR A 39 2.94 -4.20 2.62
CA THR A 39 4.15 -3.45 2.22
C THR A 39 5.36 -4.37 2.13
N LEU A 40 5.61 -5.18 3.16
CA LEU A 40 6.72 -6.13 3.16
C LEU A 40 6.55 -7.21 2.09
N GLY A 41 5.34 -7.75 1.92
CA GLY A 41 5.05 -8.75 0.91
C GLY A 41 5.28 -8.25 -0.52
N TYR A 42 4.76 -7.08 -0.86
CA TYR A 42 5.00 -6.44 -2.16
C TYR A 42 6.47 -6.08 -2.35
N GLY A 43 7.11 -5.58 -1.30
CA GLY A 43 8.54 -5.28 -1.31
C GLY A 43 9.40 -6.50 -1.57
N ILE A 44 9.09 -7.65 -0.95
CA ILE A 44 9.80 -8.92 -1.19
C ILE A 44 9.62 -9.37 -2.64
N VAL A 45 8.39 -9.27 -3.20
CA VAL A 45 8.14 -9.61 -4.61
C VAL A 45 8.96 -8.72 -5.55
N GLY A 46 9.01 -7.41 -5.28
CA GLY A 46 9.83 -6.46 -6.05
C GLY A 46 11.33 -6.73 -5.91
N TRP A 47 11.80 -6.93 -4.68
CA TRP A 47 13.19 -7.25 -4.41
C TRP A 47 13.63 -8.55 -5.10
N TYR A 48 12.80 -9.57 -5.09
CA TYR A 48 13.10 -10.84 -5.76
C TYR A 48 13.16 -10.69 -7.28
N ASP A 49 12.30 -9.85 -7.85
CA ASP A 49 12.34 -9.50 -9.28
C ASP A 49 13.68 -8.86 -9.67
N ASP A 50 14.13 -7.88 -8.89
CA ASP A 50 15.41 -7.19 -9.11
C ASP A 50 16.61 -8.08 -8.80
N TRP A 51 16.54 -8.89 -7.74
CA TRP A 51 17.57 -9.88 -7.42
C TRP A 51 17.82 -10.85 -8.58
N LYS A 52 16.74 -11.30 -9.21
CA LYS A 52 16.83 -12.19 -10.36
C LYS A 52 17.50 -11.52 -11.57
N LYS A 53 17.18 -10.25 -11.84
CA LYS A 53 17.81 -9.47 -12.90
C LYS A 53 19.31 -9.27 -12.69
N VAL A 54 19.71 -9.02 -11.44
CA VAL A 54 21.11 -8.70 -11.12
C VAL A 54 21.97 -9.97 -11.00
N VAL A 55 21.53 -10.96 -10.22
CA VAL A 55 22.33 -12.15 -9.91
C VAL A 55 22.37 -13.12 -11.08
N TYR A 56 21.21 -13.39 -11.69
CA TYR A 56 21.12 -14.30 -12.84
C TYR A 56 21.35 -13.60 -14.18
N ARG A 57 21.52 -12.27 -14.18
CA ARG A 57 21.65 -11.46 -15.39
C ARG A 57 20.50 -11.70 -16.39
N ASP A 58 19.32 -12.05 -15.88
CA ASP A 58 18.11 -12.23 -16.66
C ASP A 58 17.36 -10.91 -16.77
N PRO A 59 17.40 -10.23 -17.93
CA PRO A 59 16.75 -8.92 -18.09
C PRO A 59 15.22 -8.98 -17.92
N LYS A 60 14.63 -10.18 -18.00
CA LYS A 60 13.19 -10.38 -17.83
C LYS A 60 12.78 -10.45 -16.35
N GLY A 61 13.72 -10.74 -15.44
CA GLY A 61 13.45 -10.86 -14.01
C GLY A 61 12.42 -11.94 -13.67
N LEU A 62 11.48 -11.62 -12.79
CA LEU A 62 10.36 -12.50 -12.48
C LEU A 62 9.30 -12.40 -13.58
N ALA A 63 8.87 -13.56 -14.12
CA ALA A 63 7.85 -13.56 -15.15
C ALA A 63 6.58 -12.84 -14.67
N ALA A 64 6.01 -11.96 -15.50
CA ALA A 64 4.89 -11.09 -15.14
C ALA A 64 3.70 -11.83 -14.51
N ARG A 65 3.43 -13.06 -14.97
CA ARG A 65 2.38 -13.93 -14.40
C ARG A 65 2.61 -14.26 -12.92
N TRP A 66 3.86 -14.53 -12.52
CA TRP A 66 4.19 -14.86 -11.13
C TRP A 66 4.18 -13.61 -10.25
N LYS A 67 4.65 -12.47 -10.77
CA LYS A 67 4.57 -11.19 -10.09
C LYS A 67 3.11 -10.83 -9.81
N PHE A 68 2.27 -10.89 -10.85
CA PHE A 68 0.84 -10.61 -10.71
C PHE A 68 0.13 -11.61 -9.80
N PHE A 69 0.50 -12.89 -9.84
CA PHE A 69 -0.07 -13.92 -8.95
C PHE A 69 0.19 -13.60 -7.48
N TRP A 70 1.44 -13.33 -7.10
CA TRP A 70 1.78 -13.02 -5.71
C TRP A 70 1.19 -11.70 -5.24
N GLN A 71 1.16 -10.69 -6.08
CA GLN A 71 0.48 -9.42 -5.80
C GLN A 71 -1.02 -9.65 -5.58
N SER A 72 -1.66 -10.48 -6.39
CA SER A 72 -3.09 -10.82 -6.25
C SER A 72 -3.37 -11.60 -4.97
N VAL A 73 -2.55 -12.56 -4.60
CA VAL A 73 -2.69 -13.32 -3.35
C VAL A 73 -2.62 -12.39 -2.14
N LEU A 74 -1.63 -11.49 -2.11
CA LEU A 74 -1.49 -10.52 -1.02
C LEU A 74 -2.64 -9.50 -1.00
N GLY A 75 -3.02 -8.99 -2.17
CA GLY A 75 -4.11 -8.01 -2.29
C GLY A 75 -5.47 -8.59 -1.89
N ILE A 76 -5.79 -9.81 -2.33
CA ILE A 76 -7.02 -10.51 -1.93
C ILE A 76 -6.98 -10.84 -0.44
N GLY A 77 -5.85 -11.34 0.07
CA GLY A 77 -5.69 -11.64 1.49
C GLY A 77 -5.94 -10.42 2.38
N ALA A 78 -5.37 -9.27 2.02
CA ALA A 78 -5.60 -8.01 2.71
C ALA A 78 -7.06 -7.55 2.62
N ALA A 79 -7.67 -7.64 1.44
CA ALA A 79 -9.07 -7.25 1.23
C ALA A 79 -10.03 -8.11 2.05
N LEU A 80 -9.81 -9.42 2.08
CA LEU A 80 -10.58 -10.36 2.91
C LEU A 80 -10.41 -10.05 4.39
N PHE A 81 -9.17 -9.87 4.85
CA PHE A 81 -8.90 -9.55 6.24
C PHE A 81 -9.58 -8.25 6.67
N LEU A 82 -9.52 -7.21 5.86
CA LEU A 82 -10.17 -5.93 6.13
C LEU A 82 -11.69 -6.06 6.15
N ALA A 83 -12.27 -6.76 5.17
CA ALA A 83 -13.72 -6.98 5.08
C ALA A 83 -14.27 -7.71 6.29
N PHE A 84 -13.62 -8.81 6.71
CA PHE A 84 -14.05 -9.59 7.88
C PHE A 84 -13.66 -8.97 9.22
N SER A 85 -12.73 -8.03 9.21
CA SER A 85 -12.33 -7.28 10.39
C SER A 85 -13.17 -6.04 10.64
N ALA A 86 -14.02 -5.63 9.70
CA ALA A 86 -14.91 -4.49 9.83
C ALA A 86 -15.91 -4.74 10.96
N LYS A 87 -15.96 -3.80 11.92
CA LYS A 87 -16.87 -3.89 13.07
C LYS A 87 -18.22 -3.20 12.81
N SER A 88 -18.31 -2.37 11.79
CA SER A 88 -19.51 -1.63 11.43
C SER A 88 -19.66 -1.56 9.91
N GLY A 89 -20.89 -1.45 9.42
CA GLY A 89 -21.18 -1.26 8.00
C GLY A 89 -20.50 -0.05 7.38
N ALA A 90 -20.35 1.02 8.16
CA ALA A 90 -19.67 2.25 7.74
C ALA A 90 -18.22 2.03 7.27
N GLN A 91 -17.54 0.99 7.76
CA GLN A 91 -16.16 0.66 7.36
C GLN A 91 -16.07 0.03 5.97
N THR A 92 -17.19 -0.41 5.40
CA THR A 92 -17.29 -1.02 4.06
C THR A 92 -18.09 -0.16 3.09
N GLU A 93 -18.39 1.08 3.45
CA GLU A 93 -19.08 2.05 2.61
C GLU A 93 -18.09 2.85 1.79
N LEU A 94 -18.45 3.15 0.56
CA LEU A 94 -17.74 4.08 -0.29
C LEU A 94 -18.30 5.49 -0.09
N ILE A 95 -17.51 6.34 0.55
CA ILE A 95 -17.82 7.76 0.65
C ILE A 95 -17.37 8.43 -0.63
N VAL A 96 -18.31 9.04 -1.35
CA VAL A 96 -17.98 9.74 -2.60
C VAL A 96 -17.24 11.04 -2.28
N PRO A 97 -16.03 11.25 -2.83
CA PRO A 97 -15.28 12.48 -2.61
C PRO A 97 -16.14 13.72 -2.93
N PHE A 98 -16.01 14.78 -2.13
CA PHE A 98 -16.76 16.03 -2.19
C PHE A 98 -18.24 15.95 -1.78
N PHE A 99 -18.86 14.78 -1.72
CA PHE A 99 -20.26 14.60 -1.35
C PHE A 99 -20.37 13.82 -0.03
N LYS A 100 -20.16 14.49 1.10
CA LYS A 100 -20.11 13.86 2.45
C LYS A 100 -21.37 13.08 2.83
N THR A 101 -22.49 13.40 2.23
CA THR A 101 -23.80 12.78 2.49
C THR A 101 -24.07 11.55 1.64
N ILE A 102 -23.21 11.29 0.64
CA ILE A 102 -23.39 10.16 -0.26
C ILE A 102 -22.42 9.07 0.16
N ALA A 103 -22.90 8.14 0.99
CA ALA A 103 -22.21 6.91 1.33
C ALA A 103 -22.91 5.75 0.61
N TYR A 104 -22.18 5.04 -0.23
CA TYR A 104 -22.72 3.89 -0.96
C TYR A 104 -22.26 2.58 -0.30
N PRO A 105 -23.19 1.75 0.19
CA PRO A 105 -22.85 0.48 0.80
C PRO A 105 -22.35 -0.48 -0.28
N LEU A 106 -21.06 -0.76 -0.31
CA LEU A 106 -20.47 -1.68 -1.28
C LEU A 106 -20.82 -3.15 -1.00
N GLY A 107 -21.19 -3.46 0.23
CA GLY A 107 -21.26 -4.83 0.70
C GLY A 107 -19.88 -5.50 0.72
N VAL A 108 -19.83 -6.74 1.21
CA VAL A 108 -18.56 -7.46 1.38
C VAL A 108 -17.87 -7.70 0.03
N VAL A 109 -18.61 -8.13 -0.98
CA VAL A 109 -18.06 -8.44 -2.32
C VAL A 109 -17.56 -7.19 -3.01
N GLY A 110 -18.36 -6.12 -3.01
CA GLY A 110 -17.95 -4.84 -3.62
C GLY A 110 -16.73 -4.25 -2.94
N PHE A 111 -16.66 -4.31 -1.60
CA PHE A 111 -15.51 -3.84 -0.83
C PHE A 111 -14.23 -4.64 -1.16
N ILE A 112 -14.31 -5.97 -1.19
CA ILE A 112 -13.17 -6.83 -1.53
C ILE A 112 -12.68 -6.52 -2.95
N THR A 113 -13.60 -6.41 -3.90
CA THR A 113 -13.29 -6.12 -5.31
C THR A 113 -12.61 -4.76 -5.46
N LEU A 114 -13.17 -3.72 -4.85
CA LEU A 114 -12.59 -2.38 -4.91
C LEU A 114 -11.21 -2.34 -4.25
N THR A 115 -11.08 -2.90 -3.05
CA THR A 115 -9.80 -2.95 -2.32
C THR A 115 -8.73 -3.70 -3.11
N TYR A 116 -9.08 -4.82 -3.73
CA TYR A 116 -8.18 -5.55 -4.60
C TYR A 116 -7.68 -4.70 -5.77
N PHE A 117 -8.58 -4.05 -6.50
CA PHE A 117 -8.19 -3.19 -7.62
C PHE A 117 -7.37 -1.99 -7.18
N VAL A 118 -7.66 -1.40 -6.03
CA VAL A 118 -6.87 -0.30 -5.48
C VAL A 118 -5.45 -0.78 -5.16
N ILE A 119 -5.29 -1.87 -4.41
CA ILE A 119 -3.96 -2.36 -3.99
C ILE A 119 -3.14 -2.81 -5.20
N VAL A 120 -3.68 -3.74 -6.00
CA VAL A 120 -2.95 -4.33 -7.14
C VAL A 120 -2.79 -3.32 -8.27
N GLY A 121 -3.84 -2.55 -8.57
CA GLY A 121 -3.83 -1.53 -9.62
C GLY A 121 -2.84 -0.42 -9.33
N THR A 122 -2.84 0.13 -8.12
CA THR A 122 -1.92 1.21 -7.72
C THR A 122 -0.47 0.72 -7.75
N SER A 123 -0.19 -0.48 -7.21
CA SER A 123 1.16 -1.05 -7.24
C SER A 123 1.70 -1.20 -8.66
N ASN A 124 0.88 -1.69 -9.58
CA ASN A 124 1.31 -1.84 -10.98
C ASN A 124 1.39 -0.49 -11.70
N ALA A 125 0.48 0.45 -11.43
CA ALA A 125 0.54 1.79 -12.00
C ALA A 125 1.81 2.54 -11.59
N VAL A 126 2.17 2.51 -10.31
CA VAL A 126 3.42 3.11 -9.80
C VAL A 126 4.64 2.46 -10.45
N ASN A 127 4.65 1.13 -10.57
CA ASN A 127 5.74 0.41 -11.23
C ASN A 127 5.90 0.76 -12.72
N LEU A 128 4.79 1.06 -13.41
CA LEU A 128 4.84 1.55 -14.80
C LEU A 128 5.33 3.00 -14.88
N THR A 129 4.93 3.83 -13.93
CA THR A 129 5.35 5.24 -13.85
C THR A 129 6.85 5.37 -13.57
N ASP A 130 7.43 4.43 -12.83
CA ASP A 130 8.86 4.39 -12.49
C ASP A 130 9.76 3.92 -13.66
N GLY A 131 9.20 3.82 -14.85
CA GLY A 131 9.97 3.50 -16.07
C GLY A 131 10.95 4.60 -16.53
N LEU A 132 10.81 5.81 -16.02
CA LEU A 132 11.73 6.93 -16.23
C LEU A 132 12.29 7.39 -14.89
N ASP A 133 13.61 7.55 -14.81
CA ASP A 133 14.33 7.94 -13.60
C ASP A 133 13.73 9.21 -12.96
N GLY A 134 13.22 9.07 -11.73
CA GLY A 134 12.67 10.15 -10.94
C GLY A 134 11.22 10.52 -11.19
N LEU A 135 10.53 9.93 -12.17
CA LEU A 135 9.14 10.28 -12.48
C LEU A 135 8.17 9.87 -11.34
N ALA A 136 8.41 8.75 -10.68
CA ALA A 136 7.56 8.26 -9.58
C ALA A 136 7.79 9.01 -8.25
N ILE A 137 8.92 9.72 -8.09
CA ILE A 137 9.29 10.35 -6.81
C ILE A 137 8.32 11.47 -6.44
N MET A 138 8.02 12.39 -7.35
CA MET A 138 7.13 13.52 -7.06
C MET A 138 5.71 13.10 -6.70
N PRO A 139 5.01 12.24 -7.46
CA PRO A 139 3.72 11.71 -7.04
C PRO A 139 3.77 11.01 -5.67
N THR A 140 4.82 10.25 -5.38
CA THR A 140 4.99 9.60 -4.09
C THR A 140 5.12 10.61 -2.94
N VAL A 141 5.91 11.66 -3.12
CA VAL A 141 6.06 12.75 -2.13
C VAL A 141 4.73 13.47 -1.90
N MET A 142 3.99 13.77 -2.98
CA MET A 142 2.68 14.43 -2.88
C MET A 142 1.66 13.58 -2.13
N ILE A 143 1.59 12.28 -2.42
CA ILE A 143 0.70 11.33 -1.74
C ILE A 143 1.10 11.20 -0.27
N ALA A 144 2.38 11.03 0.03
CA ALA A 144 2.87 10.94 1.40
C ALA A 144 2.55 12.21 2.21
N ALA A 145 2.74 13.40 1.62
CA ALA A 145 2.39 14.66 2.24
C ALA A 145 0.89 14.79 2.50
N ALA A 146 0.04 14.38 1.56
CA ALA A 146 -1.41 14.35 1.73
C ALA A 146 -1.84 13.43 2.88
N PHE A 147 -1.30 12.22 2.93
CA PHE A 147 -1.59 11.29 4.04
C PHE A 147 -1.06 11.79 5.38
N ALA A 148 0.11 12.44 5.42
CA ALA A 148 0.62 13.05 6.64
C ALA A 148 -0.32 14.17 7.14
N LEU A 149 -0.82 15.00 6.23
CA LEU A 149 -1.80 16.03 6.55
C LEU A 149 -3.11 15.43 7.07
N PHE A 150 -3.65 14.40 6.42
CA PHE A 150 -4.85 13.71 6.88
C PHE A 150 -4.64 13.08 8.26
N ALA A 151 -3.53 12.40 8.49
CA ALA A 151 -3.21 11.81 9.78
C ALA A 151 -3.12 12.87 10.89
N TYR A 152 -2.49 14.02 10.61
CA TYR A 152 -2.41 15.14 11.54
C TYR A 152 -3.80 15.71 11.88
N VAL A 153 -4.60 15.97 10.85
CA VAL A 153 -5.93 16.59 11.03
C VAL A 153 -6.89 15.65 11.75
N THR A 154 -6.88 14.36 11.41
CA THR A 154 -7.73 13.36 12.08
C THR A 154 -7.27 13.06 13.50
N GLY A 155 -5.97 13.12 13.78
CA GLY A 155 -5.41 12.91 15.11
C GLY A 155 -5.59 14.11 16.07
N HIS A 156 -5.95 15.28 15.56
CA HIS A 156 -6.13 16.49 16.36
C HIS A 156 -7.60 16.74 16.68
N ALA A 157 -8.01 16.54 17.93
CA ALA A 157 -9.42 16.59 18.35
C ALA A 157 -10.18 17.86 17.94
N VAL A 158 -9.52 19.04 17.96
CA VAL A 158 -10.15 20.31 17.55
C VAL A 158 -10.39 20.35 16.05
N TYR A 159 -9.39 19.97 15.25
CA TYR A 159 -9.51 19.98 13.80
C TYR A 159 -10.48 18.92 13.30
N ALA A 160 -10.42 17.71 13.85
CA ALA A 160 -11.34 16.63 13.50
C ALA A 160 -12.80 17.06 13.75
N LYS A 161 -13.09 17.65 14.91
CA LYS A 161 -14.42 18.18 15.23
C LYS A 161 -14.85 19.33 14.32
N TYR A 162 -13.96 20.26 14.03
CA TYR A 162 -14.25 21.39 13.14
C TYR A 162 -14.56 20.96 11.71
N LEU A 163 -13.80 19.98 11.21
CA LEU A 163 -13.96 19.45 9.85
C LEU A 163 -15.02 18.35 9.74
N LEU A 164 -15.69 18.01 10.84
CA LEU A 164 -16.70 16.94 10.90
C LEU A 164 -16.16 15.59 10.37
N ILE A 165 -14.93 15.30 10.74
CA ILE A 165 -14.31 13.99 10.43
C ILE A 165 -14.82 12.98 11.46
N PRO A 166 -15.41 11.84 11.02
CA PRO A 166 -15.95 10.83 11.90
C PRO A 166 -14.89 10.11 12.74
#